data_4d77a11dc74dd48912b2c62e46e2e231
#
_entry.id   4d77a11dc74dd48912b2c62e46e2e231
#
_cell.length_a   1.000
_cell.length_b   1.000
_cell.length_c   1.000
_cell.angle_alpha   90.00
_cell.angle_beta   90.00
_cell.angle_gamma   90.00
#
_symmetry.space_group_name_H-M   'P 1'
#
loop_
_entity.id
_entity.type
_entity.pdbx_description
1 polymer ?
#
loop_
_entity_poly.entity_id
_entity_poly.type
_entity_poly.pdbx_seq_one_letter_code
_entity_poly.pdbx_strand_id
1 'polypeptide(L)'
;MVQLLLCYYAIPYLLGAAEGFLGYTYNPKNPSYFAFAVVAFSFNYGAYMTDVVVSSYKAVEKGQLEAAHSVGMTTYQGLIHIVIPQALTISIPNLSNYFMWLLKATSLASVVNVFEILSTARMSTAQNYAILEGYIVAAGIYWVVCIAAEKGLKYFERKMSRYRTGISA
;
A
#
# COMPACT_ATOMS: atom_id res chain seq x y z
N MET A 1 -8.65 8.26 6.45
CA MET A 1 -8.35 9.42 7.33
C MET A 1 -8.67 9.15 8.80
N VAL A 2 -9.88 8.72 9.15
CA VAL A 2 -10.29 8.43 10.55
C VAL A 2 -9.35 7.42 11.23
N GLN A 3 -8.99 6.32 10.56
CA GLN A 3 -8.07 5.30 11.07
C GLN A 3 -6.68 5.88 11.38
N LEU A 4 -6.18 6.79 10.55
CA LEU A 4 -4.89 7.46 10.76
C LEU A 4 -4.92 8.35 12.01
N LEU A 5 -5.99 9.13 12.19
CA LEU A 5 -6.19 9.93 13.40
C LEU A 5 -6.35 9.05 14.65
N LEU A 6 -7.08 7.94 14.52
CA LEU A 6 -7.25 6.99 15.62
C LEU A 6 -5.90 6.41 16.05
N CYS A 7 -5.07 5.95 15.11
CA CYS A 7 -3.72 5.47 15.42
C CYS A 7 -2.85 6.58 16.04
N TYR A 8 -2.96 7.80 15.55
CA TYR A 8 -2.20 8.93 16.07
C TYR A 8 -2.51 9.24 17.53
N TYR A 9 -3.78 9.17 17.95
CA TYR A 9 -4.18 9.45 19.32
C TYR A 9 -4.20 8.21 20.20
N ALA A 10 -4.63 7.05 19.70
CA ALA A 10 -4.80 5.85 20.50
C ALA A 10 -3.48 5.12 20.80
N ILE A 11 -2.55 5.06 19.83
CA ILE A 11 -1.28 4.32 20.05
C ILE A 11 -0.45 4.91 21.18
N PRO A 12 -0.21 6.23 21.28
CA PRO A 12 0.50 6.82 22.41
C PRO A 12 -0.17 6.53 23.75
N TYR A 13 -1.49 6.59 23.79
CA TYR A 13 -2.27 6.30 25.00
C TYR A 13 -2.13 4.84 25.43
N LEU A 14 -2.26 3.91 24.46
CA LEU A 14 -2.11 2.47 24.73
C LEU A 14 -0.69 2.11 25.15
N LEU A 15 0.32 2.71 24.54
CA LEU A 15 1.72 2.50 24.92
C LEU A 15 1.99 3.00 26.35
N GLY A 16 1.47 4.17 26.72
CA GLY A 16 1.56 4.67 28.10
C GLY A 16 0.84 3.78 29.11
N ALA A 17 -0.32 3.25 28.76
CA ALA A 17 -1.05 2.31 29.63
C ALA A 17 -0.35 0.94 29.77
N ALA A 18 0.42 0.52 28.75
CA ALA A 18 1.12 -0.75 28.73
C ALA A 18 2.55 -0.70 29.33
N GLU A 19 3.05 0.46 29.72
CA GLU A 19 4.39 0.63 30.30
C GLU A 19 4.67 -0.34 31.46
N GLY A 20 3.72 -0.46 32.37
CA GLY A 20 3.86 -1.34 33.54
C GLY A 20 3.88 -2.85 33.21
N PHE A 21 3.36 -3.24 32.06
CA PHE A 21 3.25 -4.64 31.63
C PHE A 21 4.40 -5.06 30.71
N LEU A 22 4.86 -4.15 29.85
CA LEU A 22 5.88 -4.44 28.83
C LEU A 22 7.32 -4.13 29.29
N GLY A 23 7.51 -3.49 30.45
CA GLY A 23 8.83 -3.09 30.95
C GLY A 23 9.55 -2.05 30.05
N TYR A 24 8.81 -1.40 29.16
CA TYR A 24 9.30 -0.38 28.24
C TYR A 24 8.78 0.98 28.65
N THR A 25 9.68 1.95 28.84
CA THR A 25 9.30 3.32 29.17
C THR A 25 9.02 4.11 27.88
N TYR A 26 7.75 4.37 27.61
CA TYR A 26 7.34 5.23 26.49
C TYR A 26 7.57 6.71 26.86
N ASN A 27 8.29 7.45 26.00
CA ASN A 27 8.47 8.88 26.20
C ASN A 27 7.41 9.67 25.41
N PRO A 28 6.34 10.15 26.04
CA PRO A 28 5.26 10.88 25.36
C PRO A 28 5.70 12.24 24.83
N LYS A 29 6.88 12.74 25.23
CA LYS A 29 7.41 14.02 24.73
C LYS A 29 8.07 13.92 23.36
N ASN A 30 8.39 12.71 22.89
CA ASN A 30 8.99 12.48 21.56
C ASN A 30 8.31 11.30 20.86
N PRO A 31 7.05 11.44 20.47
CA PRO A 31 6.32 10.38 19.79
C PRO A 31 6.82 10.20 18.37
N SER A 32 6.99 8.96 17.93
CA SER A 32 7.34 8.65 16.54
C SER A 32 6.09 8.73 15.64
N TYR A 33 5.69 9.94 15.28
CA TYR A 33 4.52 10.18 14.40
C TYR A 33 4.61 9.40 13.09
N PHE A 34 5.81 9.29 12.54
CA PHE A 34 6.07 8.49 11.34
C PHE A 34 5.73 7.01 11.55
N ALA A 35 6.15 6.41 12.67
CA ALA A 35 5.84 5.01 12.97
C ALA A 35 4.33 4.79 13.11
N PHE A 36 3.60 5.71 13.73
CA PHE A 36 2.14 5.62 13.87
C PHE A 36 1.43 5.72 12.52
N ALA A 37 1.91 6.60 11.64
CA ALA A 37 1.39 6.70 10.28
C ALA A 37 1.66 5.41 9.48
N VAL A 38 2.86 4.83 9.59
CA VAL A 38 3.21 3.56 8.95
C VAL A 38 2.30 2.43 9.44
N VAL A 39 2.06 2.31 10.75
CA VAL A 39 1.14 1.30 11.31
C VAL A 39 -0.27 1.50 10.76
N ALA A 40 -0.79 2.74 10.76
CA ALA A 40 -2.12 3.04 10.25
C ALA A 40 -2.28 2.68 8.76
N PHE A 41 -1.31 3.06 7.93
CA PHE A 41 -1.30 2.70 6.52
C PHE A 41 -1.16 1.19 6.31
N SER A 42 -0.29 0.51 7.07
CA SER A 42 -0.11 -0.94 6.97
C SER A 42 -1.40 -1.71 7.24
N PHE A 43 -2.14 -1.36 8.29
CA PHE A 43 -3.44 -1.98 8.56
C PHE A 43 -4.46 -1.69 7.47
N ASN A 44 -4.55 -0.45 7.01
CA ASN A 44 -5.50 -0.07 5.97
C ASN A 44 -5.23 -0.81 4.65
N TYR A 45 -3.98 -0.75 4.19
CA TYR A 45 -3.60 -1.39 2.93
C TYR A 45 -3.53 -2.90 3.04
N GLY A 46 -3.21 -3.46 4.21
CA GLY A 46 -3.30 -4.90 4.45
C GLY A 46 -4.70 -5.45 4.22
N ALA A 47 -5.74 -4.73 4.65
CA ALA A 47 -7.13 -5.10 4.37
C ALA A 47 -7.43 -5.13 2.86
N TYR A 48 -7.03 -4.07 2.12
CA TYR A 48 -7.21 -4.05 0.66
C TYR A 48 -6.40 -5.14 -0.06
N MET A 49 -5.21 -5.47 0.43
CA MET A 49 -4.42 -6.56 -0.14
C MET A 49 -5.12 -7.91 -0.01
N THR A 50 -5.87 -8.12 1.05
CA THR A 50 -6.69 -9.33 1.21
C THR A 50 -7.72 -9.46 0.08
N ASP A 51 -8.40 -8.36 -0.26
CA ASP A 51 -9.36 -8.35 -1.37
C ASP A 51 -8.69 -8.62 -2.72
N VAL A 52 -7.48 -8.08 -2.94
CA VAL A 52 -6.70 -8.36 -4.16
C VAL A 52 -6.35 -9.85 -4.26
N VAL A 53 -5.88 -10.45 -3.19
CA VAL A 53 -5.52 -11.88 -3.17
C VAL A 53 -6.74 -12.75 -3.44
N VAL A 54 -7.86 -12.49 -2.74
CA VAL A 54 -9.10 -13.26 -2.91
C VAL A 54 -9.68 -13.10 -4.31
N SER A 55 -9.74 -11.89 -4.83
CA SER A 55 -10.28 -11.64 -6.19
C SER A 55 -9.42 -12.26 -7.28
N SER A 56 -8.10 -12.19 -7.13
CA SER A 56 -7.16 -12.77 -8.09
C SER A 56 -7.22 -14.30 -8.09
N TYR A 57 -7.35 -14.91 -6.91
CA TYR A 57 -7.55 -16.36 -6.79
C TYR A 57 -8.86 -16.79 -7.46
N LYS A 58 -9.97 -16.08 -7.21
CA LYS A 58 -11.27 -16.38 -7.82
C LYS A 58 -11.31 -16.15 -9.33
N ALA A 59 -10.43 -15.33 -9.87
CA ALA A 59 -10.33 -15.04 -11.30
C ALA A 59 -9.60 -16.13 -12.10
N VAL A 60 -8.93 -17.08 -11.42
CA VAL A 60 -8.37 -18.26 -12.09
C VAL A 60 -9.51 -19.23 -12.40
N GLU A 61 -9.54 -19.74 -13.63
CA GLU A 61 -10.57 -20.69 -14.07
C GLU A 61 -10.54 -21.97 -13.22
N LYS A 62 -11.69 -22.40 -12.73
CA LYS A 62 -11.83 -23.62 -11.90
C LYS A 62 -11.34 -24.87 -12.61
N GLY A 63 -11.49 -24.93 -13.94
CA GLY A 63 -11.00 -26.02 -14.76
C GLY A 63 -9.49 -26.25 -14.71
N GLN A 64 -8.70 -25.23 -14.32
CA GLN A 64 -7.25 -25.38 -14.16
C GLN A 64 -6.89 -26.39 -13.04
N LEU A 65 -7.62 -26.35 -11.93
CA LEU A 65 -7.39 -27.27 -10.83
C LEU A 65 -7.95 -28.66 -11.14
N GLU A 66 -9.06 -28.75 -11.87
CA GLU A 66 -9.64 -30.03 -12.34
C GLU A 66 -8.72 -30.71 -13.35
N ALA A 67 -8.15 -29.97 -14.28
CA ALA A 67 -7.15 -30.47 -15.22
C ALA A 67 -5.88 -30.98 -14.51
N ALA A 68 -5.42 -30.26 -13.47
CA ALA A 68 -4.30 -30.72 -12.63
C ALA A 68 -4.60 -32.09 -11.98
N HIS A 69 -5.80 -32.28 -11.44
CA HIS A 69 -6.22 -33.54 -10.85
C HIS A 69 -6.27 -34.67 -11.90
N SER A 70 -6.70 -34.35 -13.13
CA SER A 70 -6.80 -35.32 -14.21
C SER A 70 -5.45 -35.96 -14.61
N VAL A 71 -4.34 -35.20 -14.40
CA VAL A 71 -2.97 -35.67 -14.64
C VAL A 71 -2.30 -36.22 -13.36
N GLY A 72 -3.07 -36.46 -12.30
CA GLY A 72 -2.60 -37.08 -11.06
C GLY A 72 -1.94 -36.12 -10.06
N MET A 73 -2.03 -34.80 -10.26
CA MET A 73 -1.53 -33.83 -9.28
C MET A 73 -2.43 -33.79 -8.03
N THR A 74 -1.82 -33.67 -6.87
CA THR A 74 -2.56 -33.37 -5.64
C THR A 74 -3.06 -31.91 -5.67
N THR A 75 -4.10 -31.60 -4.88
CA THR A 75 -4.63 -30.23 -4.75
C THR A 75 -3.51 -29.22 -4.40
N TYR A 76 -2.60 -29.58 -3.51
CA TYR A 76 -1.47 -28.74 -3.11
C TYR A 76 -0.52 -28.47 -4.28
N GLN A 77 -0.18 -29.49 -5.07
CA GLN A 77 0.64 -29.34 -6.27
C GLN A 77 -0.04 -28.47 -7.32
N GLY A 78 -1.35 -28.68 -7.57
CA GLY A 78 -2.14 -27.86 -8.49
C GLY A 78 -2.20 -26.40 -8.05
N LEU A 79 -2.37 -26.14 -6.76
CA LEU A 79 -2.36 -24.79 -6.23
C LEU A 79 -1.02 -24.09 -6.43
N ILE A 80 0.09 -24.71 -6.04
CA ILE A 80 1.40 -24.05 -6.08
C ILE A 80 1.92 -23.88 -7.51
N HIS A 81 1.75 -24.89 -8.36
CA HIS A 81 2.38 -24.88 -9.69
C HIS A 81 1.49 -24.27 -10.78
N ILE A 82 0.17 -24.24 -10.58
CA ILE A 82 -0.76 -23.79 -11.61
C ILE A 82 -1.56 -22.55 -11.16
N VAL A 83 -2.28 -22.65 -10.04
CA VAL A 83 -3.23 -21.60 -9.64
C VAL A 83 -2.52 -20.37 -9.10
N ILE A 84 -1.57 -20.51 -8.17
CA ILE A 84 -0.87 -19.36 -7.54
C ILE A 84 -0.09 -18.55 -8.56
N PRO A 85 0.71 -19.10 -9.49
CA PRO A 85 1.40 -18.30 -10.51
C PRO A 85 0.45 -17.50 -11.40
N GLN A 86 -0.68 -18.09 -11.77
CA GLN A 86 -1.71 -17.40 -12.55
C GLN A 86 -2.37 -16.29 -11.74
N ALA A 87 -2.79 -16.55 -10.49
CA ALA A 87 -3.40 -15.59 -9.59
C ALA A 87 -2.46 -14.40 -9.32
N LEU A 88 -1.16 -14.64 -9.11
CA LEU A 88 -0.17 -13.57 -8.96
C LEU A 88 -0.13 -12.66 -10.18
N THR A 89 -0.12 -13.23 -11.40
CA THR A 89 -0.11 -12.44 -12.62
C THR A 89 -1.39 -11.59 -12.77
N ILE A 90 -2.55 -12.14 -12.38
CA ILE A 90 -3.84 -11.43 -12.39
C ILE A 90 -3.86 -10.31 -11.34
N SER A 91 -3.17 -10.49 -10.21
CA SER A 91 -3.14 -9.51 -9.12
C SER A 91 -2.34 -8.25 -9.44
N ILE A 92 -1.35 -8.32 -10.35
CA ILE A 92 -0.40 -7.22 -10.62
C ILE A 92 -1.07 -5.88 -10.97
N PRO A 93 -2.05 -5.78 -11.89
CA PRO A 93 -2.72 -4.51 -12.19
C PRO A 93 -3.43 -3.91 -10.98
N ASN A 94 -4.08 -4.76 -10.16
CA ASN A 94 -4.74 -4.32 -8.94
C ASN A 94 -3.73 -3.83 -7.90
N LEU A 95 -2.62 -4.55 -7.70
CA LEU A 95 -1.53 -4.12 -6.82
C LEU A 95 -0.94 -2.77 -7.25
N SER A 96 -0.75 -2.57 -8.55
CA SER A 96 -0.28 -1.30 -9.12
C SER A 96 -1.24 -0.16 -8.80
N ASN A 97 -2.55 -0.37 -8.94
CA ASN A 97 -3.56 0.63 -8.61
C ASN A 97 -3.54 0.99 -7.13
N TYR A 98 -3.46 -0.01 -6.24
CA TYR A 98 -3.38 0.24 -4.80
C TYR A 98 -2.08 0.95 -4.40
N PHE A 99 -0.97 0.62 -5.05
CA PHE A 99 0.30 1.34 -4.83
C PHE A 99 0.16 2.82 -5.21
N MET A 100 -0.47 3.13 -6.34
CA MET A 100 -0.74 4.52 -6.76
C MET A 100 -1.67 5.24 -5.77
N TRP A 101 -2.64 4.54 -5.20
CA TRP A 101 -3.49 5.07 -4.16
C TRP A 101 -2.73 5.35 -2.87
N LEU A 102 -1.86 4.42 -2.43
CA LEU A 102 -0.99 4.60 -1.27
C LEU A 102 -0.11 5.83 -1.44
N LEU A 103 0.54 5.97 -2.60
CA LEU A 103 1.40 7.10 -2.91
C LEU A 103 0.65 8.44 -2.76
N LYS A 104 -0.56 8.53 -3.26
CA LYS A 104 -1.41 9.73 -3.10
C LYS A 104 -1.86 9.92 -1.65
N ALA A 105 -2.17 8.84 -0.95
CA ALA A 105 -2.63 8.87 0.43
C ALA A 105 -1.53 9.30 1.42
N THR A 106 -0.24 9.21 1.05
CA THR A 106 0.87 9.71 1.91
C THR A 106 0.73 11.20 2.23
N SER A 107 0.09 12.00 1.38
CA SER A 107 -0.21 13.41 1.67
C SER A 107 -1.09 13.61 2.90
N LEU A 108 -1.92 12.61 3.26
CA LEU A 108 -2.74 12.63 4.47
C LEU A 108 -1.90 12.53 5.74
N ALA A 109 -0.66 12.05 5.66
CA ALA A 109 0.24 11.97 6.80
C ALA A 109 0.64 13.35 7.34
N SER A 110 0.51 14.40 6.52
CA SER A 110 0.68 15.80 6.95
C SER A 110 -0.24 16.19 8.10
N VAL A 111 -1.43 15.58 8.18
CA VAL A 111 -2.44 15.86 9.23
C VAL A 111 -1.99 15.35 10.59
N VAL A 112 -1.12 14.35 10.62
CA VAL A 112 -0.55 13.76 11.84
C VAL A 112 0.92 14.14 12.07
N ASN A 113 1.29 15.34 11.65
CA ASN A 113 2.62 15.93 11.84
C ASN A 113 3.78 15.10 11.25
N VAL A 114 3.53 14.32 10.21
CA VAL A 114 4.58 13.69 9.43
C VAL A 114 5.06 14.66 8.37
N PHE A 115 6.39 14.89 8.34
CA PHE A 115 7.00 15.73 7.30
C PHE A 115 6.99 14.99 5.95
N GLU A 116 6.26 15.55 5.02
CA GLU A 116 6.13 15.06 3.64
C GLU A 116 5.99 16.28 2.69
N ILE A 117 5.79 16.05 1.40
CA ILE A 117 5.80 17.13 0.38
C ILE A 117 4.81 18.25 0.72
N LEU A 118 3.58 17.91 1.12
CA LEU A 118 2.52 18.89 1.40
C LEU A 118 2.80 19.68 2.68
N SER A 119 3.25 19.01 3.75
CA SER A 119 3.61 19.66 5.00
C SER A 119 4.83 20.59 4.82
N THR A 120 5.82 20.15 4.06
CA THR A 120 7.01 20.93 3.74
C THR A 120 6.65 22.19 2.94
N ALA A 121 5.80 22.04 1.91
CA ALA A 121 5.32 23.17 1.12
C ALA A 121 4.57 24.18 2.00
N ARG A 122 3.66 23.72 2.88
CA ARG A 122 2.93 24.59 3.82
C ARG A 122 3.87 25.34 4.76
N MET A 123 4.86 24.68 5.33
CA MET A 123 5.81 25.29 6.25
C MET A 123 6.68 26.33 5.54
N SER A 124 7.16 26.05 4.33
CA SER A 124 8.00 26.96 3.55
C SER A 124 7.27 28.23 3.13
N THR A 125 5.95 28.19 2.95
CA THR A 125 5.16 29.32 2.47
C THR A 125 4.39 30.04 3.58
N ALA A 126 4.36 29.48 4.81
CA ALA A 126 3.61 30.05 5.93
C ALA A 126 4.10 31.46 6.32
N GLN A 127 5.40 31.72 6.26
CA GLN A 127 5.99 33.00 6.64
C GLN A 127 5.67 34.13 5.65
N ASN A 128 5.51 33.79 4.37
CA ASN A 128 5.27 34.72 3.29
C ASN A 128 3.79 34.86 2.88
N TYR A 129 2.89 34.17 3.62
CA TYR A 129 1.45 34.08 3.29
C TYR A 129 1.15 33.54 1.88
N ALA A 130 2.16 32.93 1.21
CA ALA A 130 2.07 32.38 -0.14
C ALA A 130 1.53 30.92 -0.11
N ILE A 131 0.43 30.69 0.64
CA ILE A 131 -0.09 29.34 0.90
C ILE A 131 -0.58 28.68 -0.39
N LEU A 132 -1.21 29.44 -1.29
CA LEU A 132 -1.73 28.93 -2.55
C LEU A 132 -0.59 28.46 -3.46
N GLU A 133 0.47 29.23 -3.56
CA GLU A 133 1.67 28.90 -4.35
C GLU A 133 2.32 27.60 -3.83
N GLY A 134 2.39 27.45 -2.50
CA GLY A 134 2.89 26.23 -1.87
C GLY A 134 2.08 24.99 -2.26
N TYR A 135 0.75 25.09 -2.27
CA TYR A 135 -0.13 23.99 -2.70
C TYR A 135 0.03 23.68 -4.20
N ILE A 136 0.19 24.70 -5.05
CA ILE A 136 0.41 24.49 -6.49
C ILE A 136 1.73 23.76 -6.72
N VAL A 137 2.81 24.16 -6.04
CA VAL A 137 4.10 23.48 -6.15
C VAL A 137 4.02 22.03 -5.65
N ALA A 138 3.40 21.80 -4.48
CA ALA A 138 3.20 20.46 -3.95
C ALA A 138 2.41 19.56 -4.92
N ALA A 139 1.32 20.09 -5.49
CA ALA A 139 0.52 19.38 -6.49
C ALA A 139 1.35 19.04 -7.74
N GLY A 140 2.18 19.95 -8.22
CA GLY A 140 3.10 19.71 -9.35
C GLY A 140 4.10 18.60 -9.05
N ILE A 141 4.70 18.59 -7.86
CA ILE A 141 5.63 17.54 -7.45
C ILE A 141 4.91 16.19 -7.38
N TYR A 142 3.73 16.12 -6.73
CA TYR A 142 2.93 14.89 -6.68
C TYR A 142 2.56 14.40 -8.08
N TRP A 143 2.21 15.31 -8.99
CA TRP A 143 1.87 14.96 -10.37
C TRP A 143 3.04 14.31 -11.09
N VAL A 144 4.24 14.89 -11.01
CA VAL A 144 5.45 14.34 -11.63
C VAL A 144 5.79 12.98 -11.03
N VAL A 145 5.77 12.85 -9.70
CA VAL A 145 6.05 11.58 -9.00
C VAL A 145 5.04 10.51 -9.38
N CYS A 146 3.74 10.86 -9.45
CA CYS A 146 2.69 9.93 -9.86
C CYS A 146 2.88 9.45 -11.31
N ILE A 147 3.23 10.33 -12.25
CA ILE A 147 3.49 9.95 -13.64
C ILE A 147 4.70 9.02 -13.73
N ALA A 148 5.78 9.32 -13.00
CA ALA A 148 6.96 8.48 -12.99
C ALA A 148 6.66 7.08 -12.43
N ALA A 149 5.95 7.02 -11.30
CA ALA A 149 5.52 5.77 -10.67
C ALA A 149 4.58 4.96 -11.60
N GLU A 150 3.59 5.60 -12.22
CA GLU A 150 2.67 4.94 -13.15
C GLU A 150 3.39 4.35 -14.36
N LYS A 151 4.32 5.09 -14.95
CA LYS A 151 5.12 4.57 -16.08
C LYS A 151 5.98 3.37 -15.66
N GLY A 152 6.60 3.44 -14.49
CA GLY A 152 7.38 2.34 -13.93
C GLY A 152 6.53 1.08 -13.68
N LEU A 153 5.35 1.25 -13.06
CA LEU A 153 4.41 0.15 -12.82
C LEU A 153 3.88 -0.47 -14.11
N LYS A 154 3.48 0.35 -15.10
CA LYS A 154 3.05 -0.15 -16.42
C LYS A 154 4.15 -0.91 -17.16
N TYR A 155 5.41 -0.48 -17.02
CA TYR A 155 6.54 -1.24 -17.58
C TYR A 155 6.67 -2.60 -16.90
N PHE A 156 6.56 -2.65 -15.58
CA PHE A 156 6.60 -3.87 -14.80
C PHE A 156 5.43 -4.82 -15.15
N GLU A 157 4.20 -4.29 -15.21
CA GLU A 157 3.01 -5.04 -15.63
C GLU A 157 3.18 -5.69 -17.02
N ARG A 158 3.66 -4.93 -17.99
CA ARG A 158 3.89 -5.44 -19.36
C ARG A 158 4.93 -6.55 -19.38
N LYS A 159 5.99 -6.43 -18.58
CA LYS A 159 7.02 -7.46 -18.46
C LYS A 159 6.45 -8.76 -17.87
N MET A 160 5.64 -8.65 -16.81
CA MET A 160 5.02 -9.80 -16.16
C MET A 160 3.91 -10.44 -17.01
N SER A 161 3.11 -9.64 -17.71
CA SER A 161 2.04 -10.13 -18.57
C SER A 161 2.57 -10.93 -19.77
N ARG A 162 3.77 -10.65 -20.27
CA ARG A 162 4.40 -11.46 -21.34
C ARG A 162 4.69 -12.89 -20.91
N TYR A 163 4.93 -13.14 -19.64
CA TYR A 163 5.07 -14.51 -19.11
C TYR A 163 3.75 -15.30 -19.17
N ARG A 164 2.61 -14.63 -19.09
CA ARG A 164 1.29 -15.27 -19.22
C ARG A 164 0.98 -15.74 -20.62
N THR A 165 1.29 -14.95 -21.65
CA THR A 165 1.04 -15.31 -23.06
C THR A 165 1.97 -16.42 -23.56
N GLY A 166 3.14 -16.62 -22.94
CA GLY A 166 4.06 -17.72 -23.27
C GLY A 166 3.65 -19.08 -22.68
N ILE A 167 2.69 -19.13 -21.73
CA ILE A 167 2.19 -20.37 -21.14
C ILE A 167 0.91 -20.84 -21.84
N SER A 168 0.25 -19.97 -22.61
CA SER A 168 -0.99 -20.25 -23.35
C SER A 168 -0.77 -20.56 -24.86
N ALA A 169 0.48 -20.73 -25.27
CA ALA A 169 0.89 -21.20 -26.59
C ALA A 169 1.54 -22.59 -26.49
#